data_bf21b2eed69d6d4ec679b9f655da839a
#
_entry.id   bf21b2eed69d6d4ec679b9f655da839a
#
_cell.length_a   1.000
_cell.length_b   1.000
_cell.length_c   1.000
_cell.angle_alpha   90.00
_cell.angle_beta   90.00
_cell.angle_gamma   90.00
#
_symmetry.space_group_name_H-M   'P 1'
#
loop_
_entity.id
_entity.type
_entity.pdbx_description
1 polymer ?
#
loop_
_entity_poly.entity_id
_entity_poly.type
_entity_poly.pdbx_seq_one_letter_code
_entity_poly.pdbx_strand_id
1 'polypeptide(L)'
;MGQPRRKEKNIAPVDLLPPAPAGVEPQRSEAPGGWKKPAGMGWVGWSVLAAGLLLINLPLLHRLVRPAPEATVALPYEDDFSSPSTVAAHYFSTGGQWRTQAGELFSPGVKNNALWLKAKLPQNVVIDFDVRCTSAEGDIRVELFGNGVDHLSGYELIQGGWNNTLSAIARLNENGRSLTQLQAEAQQIAARRGLRSTGLVETGVFKADTPMRVEAHSAVRPQKKYHWRIERRGSILRWSIDGQPFLELDDPFPLVGPRHDRFGFSSAESDIFYDNLRIVPLEGPAAAGPPLPAQAAPAPRPPPGPFADNFERTEVGPDWLATDPSSARIEQGSLTLQQAHNHPIWLTRPIPANASIEFDCWSESPDGDLKVEAWGDGGSYHLGPPNSAYVSTGYVFIFGGWRNTTSVLARHSEHGANRAARTDFKVQPGKHYHWKITRQGNRVAWDVDGQSFLSLNDPSPLDGPDHQFFAFSDFEAKVHFDNLRIEPL
;
A
#
# COMPACT_ATOMS: atom_id res chain seq x y z
N MET A 1 -63.89 10.80 1.59
CA MET A 1 -64.15 9.42 2.02
C MET A 1 -62.82 8.68 2.01
N GLY A 2 -62.33 8.39 3.19
CA GLY A 2 -61.71 7.21 3.70
C GLY A 2 -60.16 7.18 3.63
N GLN A 3 -59.46 7.76 4.61
CA GLN A 3 -58.04 7.44 4.91
C GLN A 3 -57.99 6.07 5.63
N PRO A 4 -56.97 5.24 5.35
CA PRO A 4 -56.75 4.05 6.19
C PRO A 4 -55.87 4.40 7.40
N ARG A 5 -56.34 3.94 8.55
CA ARG A 5 -55.78 4.09 9.90
C ARG A 5 -54.40 3.38 10.04
N ARG A 6 -53.47 4.08 10.64
CA ARG A 6 -52.21 3.58 11.21
C ARG A 6 -52.53 2.61 12.38
N LYS A 7 -52.04 1.37 12.33
CA LYS A 7 -52.08 0.44 13.47
C LYS A 7 -50.96 0.80 14.44
N GLU A 8 -51.33 1.29 15.60
CA GLU A 8 -50.47 1.36 16.78
C GLU A 8 -50.19 -0.04 17.32
N LYS A 9 -48.93 -0.37 17.55
CA LYS A 9 -48.52 -1.56 18.28
C LYS A 9 -48.65 -1.27 19.78
N ASN A 10 -49.56 -1.96 20.44
CA ASN A 10 -49.70 -2.03 21.89
C ASN A 10 -48.42 -2.62 22.50
N ILE A 11 -47.77 -1.83 23.37
CA ILE A 11 -46.74 -2.28 24.30
C ILE A 11 -47.52 -2.70 25.57
N ALA A 12 -47.40 -3.95 25.96
CA ALA A 12 -48.00 -4.48 27.19
C ALA A 12 -47.28 -3.90 28.42
N PRO A 13 -48.00 -3.61 29.51
CA PRO A 13 -47.42 -3.07 30.72
C PRO A 13 -46.58 -4.14 31.46
N VAL A 14 -45.45 -3.70 31.98
CA VAL A 14 -44.57 -4.47 32.85
C VAL A 14 -45.30 -4.71 34.17
N ASP A 15 -45.56 -5.95 34.55
CA ASP A 15 -46.12 -6.36 35.84
C ASP A 15 -45.15 -5.98 36.96
N LEU A 16 -45.63 -5.08 37.85
CA LEU A 16 -44.99 -4.75 39.10
C LEU A 16 -45.23 -5.92 40.09
N LEU A 17 -44.14 -6.53 40.56
CA LEU A 17 -44.19 -7.54 41.63
C LEU A 17 -44.87 -6.98 42.91
N PRO A 18 -45.69 -7.79 43.58
CA PRO A 18 -46.37 -7.38 44.83
C PRO A 18 -45.38 -7.22 46.00
N PRO A 19 -45.65 -6.35 46.97
CA PRO A 19 -44.78 -6.14 48.14
C PRO A 19 -44.70 -7.39 48.99
N ALA A 20 -43.52 -7.70 49.48
CA ALA A 20 -43.25 -8.83 50.37
C ALA A 20 -43.97 -8.65 51.73
N PRO A 21 -44.52 -9.76 52.31
CA PRO A 21 -45.16 -9.70 53.61
C PRO A 21 -44.15 -9.44 54.72
N ALA A 22 -44.50 -8.54 55.64
CA ALA A 22 -43.74 -8.20 56.81
C ALA A 22 -43.71 -9.37 57.82
N GLY A 23 -42.52 -9.67 58.38
CA GLY A 23 -42.40 -10.38 59.65
C GLY A 23 -42.13 -11.87 59.57
N VAL A 24 -40.92 -12.25 59.15
CA VAL A 24 -40.29 -13.50 59.61
C VAL A 24 -38.83 -13.17 59.96
N GLU A 25 -38.51 -13.32 61.25
CA GLU A 25 -37.10 -13.26 61.70
C GLU A 25 -36.27 -14.33 60.95
N PRO A 26 -35.08 -14.00 60.45
CA PRO A 26 -34.27 -15.02 59.84
C PRO A 26 -33.67 -15.94 60.91
N GLN A 27 -34.13 -17.21 60.88
CA GLN A 27 -33.40 -18.26 61.57
C GLN A 27 -31.98 -18.29 61.02
N ARG A 28 -30.99 -18.11 61.89
CA ARG A 28 -29.58 -18.36 61.57
C ARG A 28 -29.44 -19.84 61.19
N SER A 29 -29.39 -20.12 59.89
CA SER A 29 -28.85 -21.36 59.43
C SER A 29 -27.35 -21.37 59.69
N GLU A 30 -26.92 -22.33 60.49
CA GLU A 30 -25.47 -22.62 60.62
C GLU A 30 -24.89 -22.88 59.26
N ALA A 31 -23.91 -22.08 58.86
CA ALA A 31 -23.20 -22.21 57.62
C ALA A 31 -22.49 -23.58 57.59
N PRO A 32 -22.67 -24.40 56.53
CA PRO A 32 -21.96 -25.65 56.40
C PRO A 32 -20.48 -25.33 56.21
N GLY A 33 -19.67 -25.89 57.11
CA GLY A 33 -18.22 -26.04 57.09
C GLY A 33 -17.42 -24.98 56.36
N GLY A 34 -16.78 -24.08 57.13
CA GLY A 34 -15.88 -23.10 56.58
C GLY A 34 -14.88 -23.70 55.61
N TRP A 35 -14.84 -23.13 54.41
CA TRP A 35 -13.74 -23.33 53.47
C TRP A 35 -12.43 -23.05 54.20
N LYS A 36 -11.71 -24.14 54.55
CA LYS A 36 -10.33 -23.97 55.04
C LYS A 36 -9.59 -23.27 53.93
N LYS A 37 -9.12 -22.04 54.15
CA LYS A 37 -8.19 -21.38 53.25
C LYS A 37 -7.10 -22.38 52.94
N PRO A 38 -6.80 -22.69 51.66
CA PRO A 38 -5.69 -23.57 51.36
C PRO A 38 -4.47 -23.01 52.10
N ALA A 39 -3.76 -23.88 52.82
CA ALA A 39 -2.54 -23.51 53.53
C ALA A 39 -1.67 -22.75 52.55
N GLY A 40 -1.38 -21.47 52.85
CA GLY A 40 -0.61 -20.62 51.95
C GLY A 40 0.67 -21.36 51.60
N MET A 41 0.91 -21.50 50.30
CA MET A 41 2.11 -22.17 49.79
C MET A 41 3.30 -21.41 50.40
N GLY A 42 4.10 -22.11 51.20
CA GLY A 42 5.27 -21.50 51.83
C GLY A 42 6.21 -20.94 50.76
N TRP A 43 7.14 -20.06 51.16
CA TRP A 43 8.09 -19.41 50.26
C TRP A 43 8.80 -20.39 49.30
N VAL A 44 9.08 -21.61 49.75
CA VAL A 44 9.63 -22.68 48.92
C VAL A 44 8.69 -23.08 47.80
N GLY A 45 7.38 -23.20 48.10
CA GLY A 45 6.36 -23.52 47.06
C GLY A 45 6.23 -22.41 46.02
N TRP A 46 6.28 -21.14 46.42
CA TRP A 46 6.30 -20.01 45.53
C TRP A 46 7.56 -19.94 44.67
N SER A 47 8.72 -20.27 45.27
CA SER A 47 10.00 -20.33 44.53
C SER A 47 10.01 -21.44 43.49
N VAL A 48 9.45 -22.62 43.77
CA VAL A 48 9.32 -23.72 42.84
C VAL A 48 8.37 -23.38 41.69
N LEU A 49 7.25 -22.73 42.01
CA LEU A 49 6.28 -22.25 40.99
C LEU A 49 6.93 -21.19 40.08
N ALA A 50 7.62 -20.22 40.67
CA ALA A 50 8.31 -19.17 39.91
C ALA A 50 9.42 -19.76 39.01
N ALA A 51 10.21 -20.70 39.54
CA ALA A 51 11.23 -21.41 38.76
C ALA A 51 10.61 -22.25 37.63
N GLY A 52 9.49 -22.92 37.87
CA GLY A 52 8.74 -23.65 36.87
C GLY A 52 8.19 -22.74 35.76
N LEU A 53 7.62 -21.60 36.13
CA LEU A 53 7.16 -20.58 35.18
C LEU A 53 8.31 -19.99 34.36
N LEU A 54 9.45 -19.72 34.98
CA LEU A 54 10.65 -19.27 34.29
C LEU A 54 11.18 -20.33 33.31
N LEU A 55 11.24 -21.59 33.71
CA LEU A 55 11.70 -22.70 32.84
C LEU A 55 10.76 -22.93 31.65
N ILE A 56 9.43 -22.89 31.87
CA ILE A 56 8.44 -23.04 30.81
C ILE A 56 8.51 -21.86 29.84
N ASN A 57 8.80 -20.66 30.32
CA ASN A 57 8.93 -19.46 29.50
C ASN A 57 10.38 -19.20 29.01
N LEU A 58 11.33 -20.02 29.37
CA LEU A 58 12.74 -19.86 28.94
C LEU A 58 12.89 -19.75 27.41
N PRO A 59 12.18 -20.56 26.59
CA PRO A 59 12.25 -20.40 25.13
C PRO A 59 11.69 -19.06 24.67
N LEU A 60 10.64 -18.55 25.32
CA LEU A 60 10.06 -17.25 25.00
C LEU A 60 10.99 -16.11 25.44
N LEU A 61 11.55 -16.20 26.63
CA LEU A 61 12.55 -15.26 27.16
C LEU A 61 13.82 -15.27 26.30
N HIS A 62 14.29 -16.45 25.89
CA HIS A 62 15.42 -16.57 24.97
C HIS A 62 15.13 -15.91 23.61
N ARG A 63 13.90 -16.00 23.12
CA ARG A 63 13.45 -15.35 21.89
C ARG A 63 13.40 -13.81 22.03
N LEU A 64 13.00 -13.31 23.21
CA LEU A 64 12.93 -11.88 23.54
C LEU A 64 14.31 -11.24 23.79
N VAL A 65 15.32 -12.05 24.16
CA VAL A 65 16.67 -11.59 24.53
C VAL A 65 17.73 -12.16 23.56
N ARG A 66 17.34 -12.65 22.38
CA ARG A 66 18.33 -13.14 21.39
C ARG A 66 19.33 -12.02 21.10
N PRO A 67 20.59 -12.15 21.47
CA PRO A 67 21.60 -11.20 21.07
C PRO A 67 21.79 -11.34 19.55
N ALA A 68 21.96 -10.22 18.87
CA ALA A 68 22.39 -10.23 17.49
C ALA A 68 23.72 -11.02 17.40
N PRO A 69 23.93 -11.82 16.34
CA PRO A 69 25.18 -12.52 16.15
C PRO A 69 26.35 -11.54 16.13
N GLU A 70 27.48 -11.98 16.66
CA GLU A 70 28.69 -11.15 16.66
C GLU A 70 29.06 -10.77 15.22
N ALA A 71 29.47 -9.51 15.03
CA ALA A 71 29.95 -9.03 13.75
C ALA A 71 31.38 -9.55 13.51
N THR A 72 31.51 -10.50 12.64
CA THR A 72 32.80 -11.14 12.28
C THR A 72 33.29 -10.75 10.90
N VAL A 73 32.47 -10.02 10.13
CA VAL A 73 32.76 -9.59 8.76
C VAL A 73 33.06 -8.10 8.74
N ALA A 74 34.19 -7.72 8.14
CA ALA A 74 34.58 -6.34 7.96
C ALA A 74 34.03 -5.76 6.66
N LEU A 75 33.87 -4.44 6.62
CA LEU A 75 33.55 -3.67 5.40
C LEU A 75 34.80 -2.96 4.86
N PRO A 76 34.95 -2.74 3.55
CA PRO A 76 34.00 -3.12 2.48
C PRO A 76 33.90 -4.65 2.33
N TYR A 77 32.75 -5.12 1.82
CA TYR A 77 32.45 -6.54 1.66
C TYR A 77 31.88 -6.81 0.27
N GLU A 78 32.30 -7.95 -0.32
CA GLU A 78 31.79 -8.44 -1.59
C GLU A 78 31.54 -9.95 -1.49
N ASP A 79 30.45 -10.43 -2.13
CA ASP A 79 30.10 -11.84 -2.20
C ASP A 79 29.35 -12.15 -3.50
N ASP A 80 29.90 -13.06 -4.30
CA ASP A 80 29.29 -13.56 -5.54
C ASP A 80 28.52 -14.86 -5.32
N PHE A 81 28.36 -15.27 -4.05
CA PHE A 81 27.66 -16.48 -3.62
C PHE A 81 28.12 -17.79 -4.29
N SER A 82 29.28 -17.81 -4.93
CA SER A 82 29.85 -19.00 -5.55
C SER A 82 30.25 -20.06 -4.51
N SER A 83 30.46 -19.65 -3.25
CA SER A 83 30.94 -20.51 -2.15
C SER A 83 29.88 -20.69 -1.06
N PRO A 84 29.28 -21.90 -0.91
CA PRO A 84 28.36 -22.20 0.20
C PRO A 84 29.02 -22.05 1.59
N SER A 85 30.33 -22.30 1.70
CA SER A 85 31.06 -22.14 2.96
C SER A 85 31.16 -20.67 3.40
N THR A 86 31.28 -19.74 2.47
CA THR A 86 31.25 -18.29 2.74
C THR A 86 29.90 -17.88 3.31
N VAL A 87 28.79 -18.32 2.70
CA VAL A 87 27.45 -18.05 3.21
C VAL A 87 27.28 -18.58 4.64
N ALA A 88 27.69 -19.80 4.92
CA ALA A 88 27.62 -20.39 6.27
C ALA A 88 28.47 -19.63 7.31
N ALA A 89 29.64 -19.13 6.90
CA ALA A 89 30.57 -18.42 7.80
C ALA A 89 30.10 -16.96 8.04
N HIS A 90 29.70 -16.25 6.98
CA HIS A 90 29.49 -14.81 7.01
C HIS A 90 28.06 -14.40 7.31
N TYR A 91 27.08 -15.31 7.21
CA TYR A 91 25.68 -14.99 7.42
C TYR A 91 25.08 -15.76 8.60
N PHE A 92 23.96 -15.24 9.09
CA PHE A 92 23.15 -15.83 10.16
C PHE A 92 21.70 -15.88 9.69
N SER A 93 21.15 -17.10 9.60
CA SER A 93 19.75 -17.32 9.25
C SER A 93 18.87 -17.31 10.49
N THR A 94 17.76 -16.57 10.44
CA THR A 94 16.72 -16.61 11.48
C THR A 94 15.71 -17.73 11.25
N GLY A 95 15.77 -18.35 10.08
CA GLY A 95 14.92 -19.46 9.66
C GLY A 95 14.95 -19.61 8.14
N GLY A 96 14.11 -20.54 7.63
CA GLY A 96 14.05 -20.81 6.21
C GLY A 96 15.21 -21.70 5.71
N GLN A 97 15.15 -22.01 4.40
CA GLN A 97 16.11 -22.91 3.76
C GLN A 97 17.00 -22.17 2.76
N TRP A 98 17.72 -21.17 3.25
CA TRP A 98 18.71 -20.46 2.46
C TRP A 98 19.80 -21.39 1.96
N ARG A 99 20.16 -21.28 0.69
CA ARG A 99 21.25 -22.05 0.08
C ARG A 99 21.83 -21.34 -1.13
N THR A 100 23.02 -21.73 -1.53
CA THR A 100 23.54 -21.35 -2.84
C THR A 100 23.05 -22.34 -3.90
N GLN A 101 22.64 -21.81 -5.05
CA GLN A 101 22.16 -22.60 -6.19
C GLN A 101 22.64 -21.94 -7.48
N ALA A 102 23.41 -22.70 -8.26
CA ALA A 102 24.02 -22.23 -9.51
C ALA A 102 24.88 -20.95 -9.36
N GLY A 103 25.54 -20.77 -8.21
CA GLY A 103 26.36 -19.60 -7.94
C GLY A 103 25.59 -18.37 -7.44
N GLU A 104 24.30 -18.46 -7.21
CA GLU A 104 23.47 -17.39 -6.64
C GLU A 104 22.98 -17.80 -5.24
N LEU A 105 22.72 -16.85 -4.38
CA LEU A 105 22.04 -17.08 -3.10
C LEU A 105 20.55 -17.24 -3.35
N PHE A 106 19.99 -18.39 -2.98
CA PHE A 106 18.58 -18.71 -3.21
C PHE A 106 17.75 -18.72 -1.94
N SER A 107 16.62 -18.05 -2.00
CA SER A 107 15.55 -18.07 -1.00
C SER A 107 14.31 -18.76 -1.57
N PRO A 108 13.88 -19.91 -1.03
CA PRO A 108 12.66 -20.60 -1.47
C PRO A 108 11.40 -20.12 -0.72
N GLY A 109 11.17 -18.82 -0.64
CA GLY A 109 10.04 -18.28 0.12
C GLY A 109 10.18 -18.49 1.64
N VAL A 110 11.06 -17.73 2.28
CA VAL A 110 11.44 -17.92 3.69
C VAL A 110 10.49 -17.28 4.72
N LYS A 111 9.39 -16.69 4.29
CA LYS A 111 8.35 -16.08 5.16
C LYS A 111 8.95 -15.10 6.18
N ASN A 112 9.66 -14.10 5.66
CA ASN A 112 10.25 -13.02 6.45
C ASN A 112 11.32 -13.48 7.47
N ASN A 113 11.94 -14.67 7.24
CA ASN A 113 13.10 -15.09 8.01
C ASN A 113 14.40 -14.65 7.31
N ALA A 114 14.88 -13.49 7.68
CA ALA A 114 16.03 -12.89 7.01
C ALA A 114 17.33 -13.68 7.20
N LEU A 115 18.18 -13.61 6.18
CA LEU A 115 19.56 -14.04 6.22
C LEU A 115 20.44 -12.81 6.46
N TRP A 116 20.89 -12.63 7.69
CA TRP A 116 21.64 -11.46 8.14
C TRP A 116 23.13 -11.61 7.89
N LEU A 117 23.75 -10.62 7.26
CA LEU A 117 25.21 -10.52 7.17
C LEU A 117 25.80 -10.19 8.56
N LYS A 118 26.84 -10.93 8.97
CA LYS A 118 27.56 -10.70 10.23
C LYS A 118 28.51 -9.49 10.13
N ALA A 119 28.08 -8.41 9.51
CA ALA A 119 28.77 -7.12 9.46
C ALA A 119 27.94 -6.03 10.12
N LYS A 120 28.61 -4.98 10.61
CA LYS A 120 27.97 -3.77 11.07
C LYS A 120 27.99 -2.73 9.96
N LEU A 121 26.82 -2.24 9.58
CA LEU A 121 26.69 -1.14 8.65
C LEU A 121 27.06 0.19 9.33
N PRO A 122 27.91 1.02 8.73
CA PRO A 122 28.02 2.43 9.11
C PRO A 122 26.76 3.20 8.69
N GLN A 123 26.53 4.36 9.28
CA GLN A 123 25.38 5.18 8.96
C GLN A 123 25.35 5.62 7.49
N ASN A 124 26.52 5.86 6.89
CA ASN A 124 26.65 6.20 5.48
C ASN A 124 27.24 5.02 4.73
N VAL A 125 26.48 4.45 3.80
CA VAL A 125 26.83 3.20 3.12
C VAL A 125 26.16 3.14 1.75
N VAL A 126 26.83 2.45 0.82
CA VAL A 126 26.26 1.98 -0.44
C VAL A 126 26.21 0.46 -0.41
N ILE A 127 25.10 -0.10 -0.85
CA ILE A 127 24.84 -1.53 -1.00
C ILE A 127 24.36 -1.75 -2.43
N ASP A 128 25.11 -2.53 -3.19
CA ASP A 128 24.79 -2.91 -4.56
C ASP A 128 24.62 -4.45 -4.63
N PHE A 129 23.66 -4.95 -5.39
CA PHE A 129 23.51 -6.37 -5.69
C PHE A 129 22.59 -6.60 -6.89
N ASP A 130 22.71 -7.78 -7.48
CA ASP A 130 21.81 -8.27 -8.49
C ASP A 130 20.72 -9.16 -7.87
N VAL A 131 19.51 -9.10 -8.41
CA VAL A 131 18.39 -9.91 -7.88
C VAL A 131 17.39 -10.25 -8.97
N ARG A 132 16.81 -11.46 -8.87
CA ARG A 132 15.70 -11.89 -9.72
C ARG A 132 14.69 -12.69 -8.92
N CYS A 133 13.41 -12.55 -9.27
CA CYS A 133 12.33 -13.36 -8.78
C CYS A 133 11.86 -14.32 -9.87
N THR A 134 11.58 -15.58 -9.53
CA THR A 134 11.02 -16.53 -10.51
C THR A 134 9.52 -16.72 -10.35
N SER A 135 8.96 -16.26 -9.22
CA SER A 135 7.54 -16.32 -8.92
C SER A 135 6.78 -15.15 -9.55
N ALA A 136 5.55 -15.39 -9.97
CA ALA A 136 4.69 -14.33 -10.52
C ALA A 136 4.25 -13.33 -9.46
N GLU A 137 4.22 -13.75 -8.21
CA GLU A 137 3.84 -12.97 -7.03
C GLU A 137 4.84 -11.86 -6.68
N GLY A 138 6.03 -11.89 -7.28
CA GLY A 138 7.07 -10.88 -7.03
C GLY A 138 7.68 -11.00 -5.66
N ASP A 139 7.70 -9.90 -4.90
CA ASP A 139 8.03 -9.83 -3.47
C ASP A 139 9.52 -10.02 -3.13
N ILE A 140 10.37 -9.30 -3.87
CA ILE A 140 11.81 -9.21 -3.57
C ILE A 140 12.01 -8.32 -2.36
N ARG A 141 12.75 -8.78 -1.33
CA ARG A 141 12.91 -8.04 -0.08
C ARG A 141 14.36 -8.01 0.41
N VAL A 142 14.74 -6.90 1.04
CA VAL A 142 15.92 -6.80 1.90
C VAL A 142 15.61 -5.99 3.14
N GLU A 143 16.31 -6.30 4.22
CA GLU A 143 16.22 -5.58 5.48
C GLU A 143 17.50 -4.77 5.74
N LEU A 144 17.35 -3.52 6.12
CA LEU A 144 18.42 -2.57 6.29
C LEU A 144 18.35 -1.91 7.66
N PHE A 145 19.51 -1.75 8.27
CA PHE A 145 19.59 -1.11 9.59
C PHE A 145 18.64 -1.77 10.59
N GLY A 146 18.49 -3.10 10.51
CA GLY A 146 17.79 -3.93 11.46
C GLY A 146 18.68 -4.34 12.62
N ASN A 147 18.10 -5.10 13.57
CA ASN A 147 18.82 -5.59 14.76
C ASN A 147 19.59 -6.88 14.54
N GLY A 148 19.52 -7.49 13.33
CA GLY A 148 20.20 -8.73 12.98
C GLY A 148 19.49 -10.02 13.43
N VAL A 149 18.27 -9.92 13.95
CA VAL A 149 17.48 -11.05 14.46
C VAL A 149 16.02 -10.96 14.01
N ASP A 150 15.36 -9.83 14.27
CA ASP A 150 13.92 -9.68 14.08
C ASP A 150 13.61 -9.06 12.73
N HIS A 151 12.60 -9.61 12.05
CA HIS A 151 11.98 -9.01 10.89
C HIS A 151 11.37 -7.64 11.22
N LEU A 152 11.47 -6.70 10.29
CA LEU A 152 10.96 -5.32 10.43
C LEU A 152 11.53 -4.55 11.64
N SER A 153 12.73 -4.89 12.07
CA SER A 153 13.43 -4.14 13.12
C SER A 153 14.15 -2.88 12.62
N GLY A 154 14.15 -2.66 11.31
CA GLY A 154 14.81 -1.57 10.60
C GLY A 154 13.96 -0.99 9.48
N TYR A 155 14.61 -0.75 8.35
CA TYR A 155 13.94 -0.49 7.08
C TYR A 155 13.85 -1.78 6.28
N GLU A 156 12.74 -1.98 5.59
CA GLU A 156 12.56 -3.03 4.61
C GLU A 156 12.32 -2.40 3.23
N LEU A 157 13.07 -2.86 2.22
CA LEU A 157 12.82 -2.52 0.83
C LEU A 157 12.13 -3.70 0.16
N ILE A 158 10.99 -3.43 -0.43
CA ILE A 158 10.12 -4.43 -1.05
C ILE A 158 9.89 -4.03 -2.50
N GLN A 159 10.22 -4.89 -3.46
CA GLN A 159 9.84 -4.71 -4.87
C GLN A 159 8.79 -5.75 -5.27
N GLY A 160 7.65 -5.29 -5.76
CA GLY A 160 6.57 -6.16 -6.18
C GLY A 160 5.93 -6.93 -5.03
N GLY A 161 5.82 -6.35 -3.83
CA GLY A 161 5.03 -6.91 -2.75
C GLY A 161 3.53 -6.82 -3.00
N TRP A 162 2.71 -7.33 -2.06
CA TRP A 162 1.23 -7.32 -2.13
C TRP A 162 0.71 -7.87 -3.45
N ASN A 163 1.05 -9.12 -3.76
CA ASN A 163 0.72 -9.79 -5.02
C ASN A 163 1.31 -9.08 -6.26
N ASN A 164 2.56 -8.68 -6.18
CA ASN A 164 3.31 -8.04 -7.26
C ASN A 164 2.72 -6.69 -7.73
N THR A 165 2.16 -5.90 -6.82
CA THR A 165 1.48 -4.64 -7.16
C THR A 165 2.20 -3.40 -6.64
N LEU A 166 2.86 -3.50 -5.48
CA LEU A 166 3.40 -2.36 -4.77
C LEU A 166 4.86 -2.57 -4.40
N SER A 167 5.67 -1.53 -4.55
CA SER A 167 7.04 -1.49 -4.07
C SER A 167 7.18 -0.39 -3.02
N ALA A 168 7.96 -0.62 -1.98
CA ALA A 168 8.04 0.31 -0.85
C ALA A 168 9.41 0.32 -0.17
N ILE A 169 9.76 1.46 0.43
CA ILE A 169 10.67 1.52 1.56
C ILE A 169 9.81 1.65 2.81
N ALA A 170 9.76 0.60 3.62
CA ALA A 170 9.01 0.57 4.86
C ALA A 170 9.94 0.78 6.05
N ARG A 171 9.50 1.55 7.05
CA ARG A 171 10.19 1.80 8.31
C ARG A 171 9.43 1.12 9.44
N LEU A 172 10.06 0.16 10.11
CA LEU A 172 9.55 -0.57 11.28
C LEU A 172 8.28 -1.40 11.07
N ASN A 173 7.57 -1.25 9.96
CA ASN A 173 6.38 -2.04 9.64
C ASN A 173 6.00 -1.85 8.16
N GLU A 174 5.91 -2.92 7.37
CA GLU A 174 5.49 -2.89 5.96
C GLU A 174 4.07 -2.36 5.76
N ASN A 175 3.19 -2.55 6.76
CA ASN A 175 1.82 -2.07 6.77
C ASN A 175 1.67 -0.71 7.49
N GLY A 176 2.77 0.00 7.72
CA GLY A 176 2.75 1.37 8.22
C GLY A 176 1.98 2.31 7.29
N ARG A 177 1.55 3.45 7.83
CA ARG A 177 0.88 4.47 7.01
C ARG A 177 1.81 5.00 5.92
N SER A 178 1.27 5.31 4.74
CA SER A 178 2.08 5.95 3.72
C SER A 178 2.50 7.36 4.17
N LEU A 179 3.63 7.84 3.65
CA LEU A 179 4.08 9.21 3.90
C LEU A 179 3.00 10.23 3.51
N THR A 180 2.29 9.99 2.42
CA THR A 180 1.17 10.83 1.96
C THR A 180 0.04 10.89 2.99
N GLN A 181 -0.33 9.76 3.60
CA GLN A 181 -1.34 9.72 4.66
C GLN A 181 -0.89 10.50 5.90
N LEU A 182 0.36 10.35 6.31
CA LEU A 182 0.94 11.10 7.43
C LEU A 182 0.98 12.60 7.15
N GLN A 183 1.33 13.00 5.94
CA GLN A 183 1.32 14.40 5.51
C GLN A 183 -0.09 14.99 5.52
N ALA A 184 -1.09 14.27 5.02
CA ALA A 184 -2.48 14.70 5.05
C ALA A 184 -2.99 14.89 6.49
N GLU A 185 -2.67 13.96 7.38
CA GLU A 185 -3.01 14.08 8.81
C GLU A 185 -2.34 15.29 9.47
N ALA A 186 -1.04 15.49 9.19
CA ALA A 186 -0.31 16.65 9.67
C ALA A 186 -0.93 17.98 9.22
N GLN A 187 -1.33 18.07 7.95
CA GLN A 187 -2.03 19.23 7.41
C GLN A 187 -3.36 19.50 8.12
N GLN A 188 -4.15 18.45 8.39
CA GLN A 188 -5.41 18.58 9.12
C GLN A 188 -5.20 19.07 10.55
N ILE A 189 -4.18 18.54 11.24
CA ILE A 189 -3.85 18.96 12.61
C ILE A 189 -3.35 20.41 12.62
N ALA A 190 -2.48 20.78 11.68
CA ALA A 190 -1.98 22.14 11.55
C ALA A 190 -3.12 23.13 11.28
N ALA A 191 -4.05 22.81 10.38
CA ALA A 191 -5.21 23.63 10.09
C ALA A 191 -6.12 23.83 11.33
N ARG A 192 -6.39 22.77 12.08
CA ARG A 192 -7.18 22.83 13.34
C ARG A 192 -6.52 23.68 14.42
N ARG A 193 -5.20 23.75 14.44
CA ARG A 193 -4.40 24.50 15.40
C ARG A 193 -4.04 25.92 14.94
N GLY A 194 -4.45 26.30 13.73
CA GLY A 194 -4.08 27.59 13.13
C GLY A 194 -2.58 27.72 12.84
N LEU A 195 -1.88 26.59 12.67
CA LEU A 195 -0.47 26.55 12.34
C LEU A 195 -0.26 26.71 10.83
N ARG A 196 0.77 27.47 10.44
CA ARG A 196 1.15 27.64 9.03
C ARG A 196 2.10 26.54 8.53
N SER A 197 2.75 25.82 9.42
CA SER A 197 3.66 24.71 9.11
C SER A 197 2.89 23.39 9.05
N THR A 198 3.27 22.53 8.12
CA THR A 198 2.72 21.20 7.91
C THR A 198 3.73 20.10 8.23
N GLY A 199 4.78 20.43 8.99
CA GLY A 199 5.85 19.50 9.36
C GLY A 199 5.31 18.30 10.14
N LEU A 200 5.69 17.08 9.72
CA LEU A 200 5.24 15.81 10.32
C LEU A 200 5.61 15.71 11.79
N VAL A 201 6.81 16.16 12.14
CA VAL A 201 7.35 16.15 13.52
C VAL A 201 6.67 17.22 14.39
N GLU A 202 6.49 18.44 13.85
CA GLU A 202 5.88 19.56 14.55
C GLU A 202 4.41 19.29 14.93
N THR A 203 3.70 18.55 14.10
CA THR A 203 2.31 18.14 14.39
C THR A 203 2.21 16.98 15.37
N GLY A 204 3.31 16.29 15.62
CA GLY A 204 3.37 15.10 16.47
C GLY A 204 2.81 13.83 15.81
N VAL A 205 2.52 13.87 14.51
CA VAL A 205 2.05 12.72 13.72
C VAL A 205 3.17 11.72 13.50
N PHE A 206 4.40 12.21 13.34
CA PHE A 206 5.58 11.39 13.16
C PHE A 206 6.54 11.50 14.35
N LYS A 207 6.92 10.34 14.90
CA LYS A 207 7.82 10.18 16.05
C LYS A 207 8.88 9.14 15.75
N ALA A 208 9.84 8.99 16.66
CA ALA A 208 10.95 8.04 16.50
C ALA A 208 10.51 6.57 16.32
N ASP A 209 9.36 6.18 16.85
CA ASP A 209 8.79 4.82 16.77
C ASP A 209 7.66 4.69 15.75
N THR A 210 7.36 5.72 14.97
CA THR A 210 6.26 5.71 14.01
C THR A 210 6.58 4.80 12.82
N PRO A 211 5.79 3.74 12.56
CA PRO A 211 5.88 2.97 11.34
C PRO A 211 5.36 3.80 10.15
N MET A 212 6.13 3.79 9.06
CA MET A 212 5.71 4.46 7.82
C MET A 212 6.29 3.79 6.59
N ARG A 213 5.76 4.13 5.42
CA ARG A 213 6.35 3.74 4.15
C ARG A 213 6.27 4.86 3.11
N VAL A 214 7.24 4.87 2.21
CA VAL A 214 7.13 5.52 0.90
C VAL A 214 6.95 4.42 -0.13
N GLU A 215 6.10 4.63 -1.12
CA GLU A 215 5.66 3.57 -2.02
C GLU A 215 5.56 4.01 -3.47
N ALA A 216 5.70 3.05 -4.38
CA ALA A 216 5.43 3.20 -5.80
C ALA A 216 4.75 1.95 -6.34
N HIS A 217 3.81 2.12 -7.27
CA HIS A 217 3.24 0.99 -8.00
C HIS A 217 4.27 0.48 -9.00
N SER A 218 4.77 -0.71 -8.78
CA SER A 218 5.75 -1.34 -9.66
C SER A 218 5.72 -2.84 -9.47
N ALA A 219 5.56 -3.56 -10.56
CA ALA A 219 5.59 -5.01 -10.59
C ALA A 219 6.99 -5.54 -10.92
N VAL A 220 7.34 -6.67 -10.34
CA VAL A 220 8.50 -7.47 -10.71
C VAL A 220 8.13 -8.34 -11.90
N ARG A 221 8.98 -8.35 -12.94
CA ARG A 221 8.84 -9.29 -14.06
C ARG A 221 9.53 -10.59 -13.69
N PRO A 222 8.85 -11.74 -13.71
CA PRO A 222 9.47 -13.04 -13.46
C PRO A 222 10.69 -13.26 -14.36
N GLN A 223 11.75 -13.84 -13.80
CA GLN A 223 13.03 -14.12 -14.45
C GLN A 223 13.86 -12.88 -14.88
N LYS A 224 13.33 -11.67 -14.85
CA LYS A 224 14.14 -10.48 -15.11
C LYS A 224 15.16 -10.30 -13.99
N LYS A 225 16.44 -10.13 -14.33
CA LYS A 225 17.50 -9.74 -13.41
C LYS A 225 17.46 -8.21 -13.26
N TYR A 226 17.42 -7.73 -12.02
CA TYR A 226 17.47 -6.33 -11.64
C TYR A 226 18.77 -6.06 -10.92
N HIS A 227 19.35 -4.90 -11.14
CA HIS A 227 20.45 -4.39 -10.33
C HIS A 227 19.92 -3.38 -9.34
N TRP A 228 20.04 -3.68 -8.04
CA TRP A 228 19.65 -2.77 -6.96
C TRP A 228 20.86 -2.02 -6.44
N ARG A 229 20.69 -0.73 -6.27
CA ARG A 229 21.62 0.14 -5.55
C ARG A 229 20.87 0.87 -4.46
N ILE A 230 21.34 0.71 -3.23
CA ILE A 230 20.78 1.32 -2.04
C ILE A 230 21.89 2.21 -1.45
N GLU A 231 21.59 3.48 -1.25
CA GLU A 231 22.52 4.44 -0.65
C GLU A 231 21.87 5.09 0.56
N ARG A 232 22.55 5.07 1.70
CA ARG A 232 22.16 5.87 2.84
C ARG A 232 23.19 6.92 3.14
N ARG A 233 22.74 8.18 3.33
CA ARG A 233 23.51 9.31 3.84
C ARG A 233 22.71 10.05 4.90
N GLY A 234 23.10 9.89 6.17
CA GLY A 234 22.39 10.50 7.29
C GLY A 234 20.95 10.05 7.40
N SER A 235 20.00 10.97 7.20
CA SER A 235 18.56 10.72 7.22
C SER A 235 18.02 10.14 5.91
N ILE A 236 18.75 10.32 4.81
CA ILE A 236 18.25 10.01 3.47
C ILE A 236 18.63 8.58 3.07
N LEU A 237 17.63 7.77 2.73
CA LEU A 237 17.76 6.45 2.14
C LEU A 237 17.26 6.48 0.71
N ARG A 238 18.14 6.19 -0.25
CA ARG A 238 17.84 6.17 -1.70
C ARG A 238 17.92 4.77 -2.24
N TRP A 239 16.97 4.42 -3.06
CA TRP A 239 16.91 3.15 -3.75
C TRP A 239 16.81 3.37 -5.26
N SER A 240 17.73 2.79 -6.01
CA SER A 240 17.75 2.80 -7.48
C SER A 240 17.70 1.38 -8.01
N ILE A 241 17.04 1.20 -9.15
CA ILE A 241 16.90 -0.08 -9.86
C ILE A 241 17.39 0.11 -11.30
N ASP A 242 18.29 -0.77 -11.75
CA ASP A 242 18.88 -0.73 -13.09
C ASP A 242 19.49 0.66 -13.42
N GLY A 243 20.10 1.31 -12.40
CA GLY A 243 20.71 2.64 -12.51
C GLY A 243 19.70 3.79 -12.52
N GLN A 244 18.40 3.54 -12.44
CA GLN A 244 17.37 4.58 -12.38
C GLN A 244 16.93 4.80 -10.93
N PRO A 245 16.80 6.07 -10.48
CA PRO A 245 16.22 6.40 -9.19
C PRO A 245 14.81 5.80 -9.09
N PHE A 246 14.51 5.16 -7.96
CA PHE A 246 13.23 4.49 -7.79
C PHE A 246 12.44 5.02 -6.60
N LEU A 247 12.95 4.93 -5.38
CA LEU A 247 12.34 5.48 -4.18
C LEU A 247 13.37 6.19 -3.30
N GLU A 248 12.93 7.23 -2.61
CA GLU A 248 13.72 7.95 -1.60
C GLU A 248 12.88 8.14 -0.34
N LEU A 249 13.50 7.92 0.81
CA LEU A 249 12.96 8.21 2.13
C LEU A 249 13.91 9.17 2.85
N ASP A 250 13.43 10.38 3.19
CA ASP A 250 14.08 11.25 4.17
C ASP A 250 13.41 11.03 5.53
N ASP A 251 14.10 10.29 6.41
CA ASP A 251 13.59 9.93 7.74
C ASP A 251 14.02 10.98 8.77
N PRO A 252 13.13 11.81 9.31
CA PRO A 252 13.48 12.82 10.31
C PRO A 252 13.96 12.21 11.65
N PHE A 253 13.73 10.90 11.88
CA PHE A 253 14.23 10.13 13.02
C PHE A 253 14.98 8.89 12.54
N PRO A 254 16.13 9.04 11.87
CA PRO A 254 16.80 7.92 11.24
C PRO A 254 17.17 6.83 12.24
N LEU A 255 16.93 5.57 11.84
CA LEU A 255 17.27 4.41 12.66
C LEU A 255 18.79 4.28 12.75
N VAL A 256 19.35 4.42 13.96
CA VAL A 256 20.79 4.39 14.23
C VAL A 256 21.11 3.68 15.54
N GLY A 257 22.34 3.24 15.69
CA GLY A 257 22.84 2.63 16.91
C GLY A 257 22.87 1.10 16.88
N PRO A 258 23.21 0.45 18.00
CA PRO A 258 23.57 -0.98 18.03
C PRO A 258 22.44 -1.96 17.65
N ARG A 259 21.21 -1.50 17.58
CA ARG A 259 20.04 -2.30 17.15
C ARG A 259 19.57 -1.95 15.74
N HIS A 260 20.29 -1.07 15.06
CA HIS A 260 19.99 -0.58 13.73
C HIS A 260 21.26 -0.45 12.91
N ASP A 261 22.01 -1.58 12.81
CA ASP A 261 23.31 -1.63 12.14
C ASP A 261 23.53 -2.90 11.30
N ARG A 262 22.44 -3.58 10.89
CA ARG A 262 22.55 -4.84 10.14
C ARG A 262 21.87 -4.77 8.77
N PHE A 263 22.39 -5.61 7.86
CA PHE A 263 21.82 -5.88 6.54
C PHE A 263 21.41 -7.36 6.45
N GLY A 264 20.25 -7.63 5.85
CA GLY A 264 19.77 -8.98 5.61
C GLY A 264 19.00 -9.11 4.30
N PHE A 265 19.18 -10.24 3.64
CA PHE A 265 18.26 -10.65 2.57
C PHE A 265 17.00 -11.24 3.18
N SER A 266 15.84 -10.99 2.55
CA SER A 266 14.55 -11.48 3.01
C SER A 266 13.63 -11.79 1.83
N SER A 267 12.59 -12.56 2.05
CA SER A 267 11.49 -12.78 1.10
C SER A 267 10.25 -13.20 1.88
N ALA A 268 9.07 -13.04 1.28
CA ALA A 268 7.85 -13.63 1.84
C ALA A 268 7.66 -15.07 1.34
N GLU A 269 6.92 -15.27 0.27
CA GLU A 269 6.56 -16.61 -0.24
C GLU A 269 7.15 -16.91 -1.62
N SER A 270 7.98 -16.02 -2.15
CA SER A 270 8.51 -16.10 -3.51
C SER A 270 9.92 -16.67 -3.57
N ASP A 271 10.22 -17.34 -4.67
CA ASP A 271 11.55 -17.82 -5.01
C ASP A 271 12.42 -16.68 -5.52
N ILE A 272 13.42 -16.28 -4.73
CA ILE A 272 14.30 -15.13 -5.01
C ILE A 272 15.75 -15.62 -5.12
N PHE A 273 16.47 -15.07 -6.09
CA PHE A 273 17.90 -15.28 -6.29
C PHE A 273 18.64 -13.95 -6.16
N TYR A 274 19.68 -13.90 -5.32
CA TYR A 274 20.56 -12.76 -5.12
C TYR A 274 21.97 -13.08 -5.56
N ASP A 275 22.68 -12.08 -6.08
CA ASP A 275 24.03 -12.24 -6.61
C ASP A 275 24.83 -10.94 -6.48
N ASN A 276 26.16 -11.01 -6.57
CA ASN A 276 27.06 -9.87 -6.69
C ASN A 276 26.86 -8.81 -5.59
N LEU A 277 26.68 -9.23 -4.33
CA LEU A 277 26.57 -8.28 -3.21
C LEU A 277 27.87 -7.50 -3.03
N ARG A 278 27.73 -6.17 -2.94
CA ARG A 278 28.82 -5.27 -2.61
C ARG A 278 28.34 -4.23 -1.59
N ILE A 279 29.04 -4.10 -0.46
CA ILE A 279 28.76 -3.13 0.60
C ILE A 279 30.00 -2.28 0.83
N VAL A 280 29.85 -0.95 0.66
CA VAL A 280 30.96 0.00 0.79
C VAL A 280 30.60 1.13 1.73
N PRO A 281 31.34 1.34 2.82
CA PRO A 281 31.22 2.53 3.63
C PRO A 281 31.46 3.81 2.79
N LEU A 282 30.65 4.83 3.06
CA LEU A 282 30.87 6.15 2.49
C LEU A 282 31.56 7.04 3.51
N GLU A 283 32.68 7.65 3.11
CA GLU A 283 33.42 8.58 3.96
C GLU A 283 32.78 9.98 3.97
N GLY A 284 32.88 10.64 5.13
CA GLY A 284 32.50 12.05 5.31
C GLY A 284 31.08 12.28 5.85
N PRO A 285 30.85 13.47 6.45
CA PRO A 285 29.49 13.94 6.70
C PRO A 285 28.76 13.95 5.36
N ALA A 286 27.44 13.80 5.40
CA ALA A 286 26.60 13.92 4.20
C ALA A 286 27.02 15.18 3.40
N ALA A 287 28.06 15.07 2.57
CA ALA A 287 28.08 15.92 1.42
C ALA A 287 26.72 15.66 0.80
N ALA A 288 25.90 16.69 0.65
CA ALA A 288 24.79 16.64 -0.26
C ALA A 288 25.36 15.93 -1.49
N GLY A 289 25.15 14.60 -1.58
CA GLY A 289 25.53 13.87 -2.78
C GLY A 289 24.99 14.72 -3.92
N PRO A 290 25.57 14.70 -5.13
CA PRO A 290 24.93 15.41 -6.21
C PRO A 290 23.45 15.05 -6.04
N PRO A 291 22.55 16.06 -5.84
CA PRO A 291 21.14 15.74 -5.64
C PRO A 291 20.89 14.70 -6.68
N LEU A 292 20.30 13.55 -6.31
CA LEU A 292 19.82 12.60 -7.32
C LEU A 292 19.48 13.45 -8.50
N PRO A 293 20.08 13.25 -9.71
CA PRO A 293 19.88 14.16 -10.82
C PRO A 293 18.42 14.47 -10.71
N ALA A 294 18.15 15.68 -10.17
CA ALA A 294 16.94 16.08 -9.44
C ALA A 294 15.88 15.48 -10.27
N GLN A 295 15.23 14.42 -9.76
CA GLN A 295 14.31 13.58 -10.55
C GLN A 295 13.81 14.53 -11.59
N ALA A 296 14.43 14.47 -12.82
CA ALA A 296 14.62 15.61 -13.67
C ALA A 296 13.34 16.36 -13.60
N ALA A 297 13.32 17.42 -12.86
CA ALA A 297 12.18 17.96 -12.11
C ALA A 297 11.02 17.80 -13.02
N PRO A 298 10.16 16.85 -12.79
CA PRO A 298 9.41 16.03 -13.74
C PRO A 298 9.03 16.97 -14.85
N ALA A 299 9.64 16.76 -16.02
CA ALA A 299 9.91 17.77 -17.04
C ALA A 299 8.73 18.70 -17.05
N PRO A 300 8.85 19.98 -16.75
CA PRO A 300 7.84 20.82 -16.12
C PRO A 300 6.49 20.45 -16.69
N ARG A 301 5.64 19.81 -15.86
CA ARG A 301 4.43 19.16 -16.37
C ARG A 301 3.75 20.19 -17.24
N PRO A 302 3.39 19.90 -18.46
CA PRO A 302 2.72 20.88 -19.29
C PRO A 302 1.55 21.45 -18.48
N PRO A 303 1.25 22.74 -18.59
CA PRO A 303 0.12 23.30 -17.87
C PRO A 303 -1.15 22.51 -18.24
N PRO A 304 -2.11 22.37 -17.31
CA PRO A 304 -3.40 21.78 -17.62
C PRO A 304 -3.99 22.40 -18.88
N GLY A 305 -4.37 21.57 -19.85
CA GLY A 305 -4.82 22.05 -21.15
C GLY A 305 -5.68 21.06 -21.90
N PRO A 306 -6.16 21.43 -23.09
CA PRO A 306 -6.94 20.54 -23.94
C PRO A 306 -6.08 19.35 -24.42
N PHE A 307 -6.76 18.23 -24.64
CA PHE A 307 -6.15 17.01 -25.15
C PHE A 307 -7.13 16.25 -26.04
N ALA A 308 -6.64 15.60 -27.10
CA ALA A 308 -7.44 14.71 -27.92
C ALA A 308 -6.61 13.50 -28.35
N ASP A 309 -7.25 12.33 -28.41
CA ASP A 309 -6.66 11.09 -28.86
C ASP A 309 -7.74 10.21 -29.53
N ASN A 310 -7.52 9.87 -30.79
CA ASN A 310 -8.39 8.97 -31.54
C ASN A 310 -7.84 7.56 -31.65
N PHE A 311 -6.75 7.25 -30.95
CA PHE A 311 -6.10 5.94 -30.86
C PHE A 311 -5.78 5.27 -32.21
N GLU A 312 -5.80 6.01 -33.33
CA GLU A 312 -5.49 5.51 -34.65
C GLU A 312 -4.00 5.19 -34.87
N ARG A 313 -3.53 4.19 -34.13
CA ARG A 313 -2.15 3.71 -34.09
C ARG A 313 -2.10 2.24 -33.67
N THR A 314 -0.90 1.67 -33.55
CA THR A 314 -0.69 0.25 -33.17
C THR A 314 -0.19 0.06 -31.74
N GLU A 315 0.30 1.12 -31.10
CA GLU A 315 0.85 1.10 -29.74
C GLU A 315 0.17 2.15 -28.89
N VAL A 316 0.11 1.93 -27.58
CA VAL A 316 -0.56 2.84 -26.62
C VAL A 316 0.03 4.25 -26.67
N GLY A 317 1.33 4.38 -26.86
CA GLY A 317 2.01 5.67 -27.01
C GLY A 317 2.43 6.32 -25.68
N PRO A 318 3.28 7.39 -25.74
CA PRO A 318 3.93 7.98 -24.58
C PRO A 318 3.03 8.87 -23.73
N ASP A 319 1.88 9.28 -24.25
CA ASP A 319 0.93 10.10 -23.49
C ASP A 319 0.14 9.29 -22.45
N TRP A 320 0.34 7.96 -22.40
CA TRP A 320 -0.38 7.06 -21.53
C TRP A 320 0.56 6.23 -20.67
N LEU A 321 0.23 6.13 -19.38
CA LEU A 321 0.93 5.32 -18.37
C LEU A 321 -0.02 4.25 -17.84
N ALA A 322 0.14 3.00 -18.31
CA ALA A 322 -0.61 1.87 -17.79
C ALA A 322 0.00 1.40 -16.46
N THR A 323 -0.80 1.32 -15.39
CA THR A 323 -0.35 0.76 -14.10
C THR A 323 -0.20 -0.77 -14.19
N ASP A 324 -0.93 -1.41 -15.10
CA ASP A 324 -0.66 -2.76 -15.59
C ASP A 324 -0.51 -2.74 -17.13
N PRO A 325 0.74 -2.75 -17.65
CA PRO A 325 0.96 -2.74 -19.10
C PRO A 325 0.38 -3.94 -19.85
N SER A 326 0.10 -5.05 -19.17
CA SER A 326 -0.44 -6.26 -19.81
C SER A 326 -1.92 -6.15 -20.13
N SER A 327 -2.63 -5.25 -19.42
CA SER A 327 -4.08 -5.08 -19.56
C SER A 327 -4.51 -4.12 -20.67
N ALA A 328 -3.57 -3.31 -21.20
CA ALA A 328 -3.87 -2.23 -22.15
C ALA A 328 -3.17 -2.42 -23.50
N ARG A 329 -3.89 -2.25 -24.60
CA ARG A 329 -3.35 -2.32 -25.96
C ARG A 329 -4.22 -1.54 -26.93
N ILE A 330 -3.71 -1.30 -28.13
CA ILE A 330 -4.51 -0.76 -29.25
C ILE A 330 -5.02 -1.90 -30.10
N GLU A 331 -6.32 -1.97 -30.30
CA GLU A 331 -6.99 -2.91 -31.21
C GLU A 331 -7.92 -2.14 -32.14
N GLN A 332 -7.74 -2.32 -33.43
CA GLN A 332 -8.60 -1.73 -34.50
C GLN A 332 -8.81 -0.22 -34.34
N GLY A 333 -7.74 0.52 -33.99
CA GLY A 333 -7.80 1.97 -33.80
C GLY A 333 -8.47 2.42 -32.49
N SER A 334 -8.69 1.56 -31.52
CA SER A 334 -9.23 1.91 -30.21
C SER A 334 -8.32 1.45 -29.07
N LEU A 335 -8.34 2.17 -27.94
CA LEU A 335 -7.71 1.69 -26.71
C LEU A 335 -8.57 0.56 -26.13
N THR A 336 -8.00 -0.62 -26.02
CA THR A 336 -8.65 -1.81 -25.47
C THR A 336 -8.05 -2.15 -24.13
N LEU A 337 -8.91 -2.30 -23.11
CA LEU A 337 -8.55 -2.85 -21.80
C LEU A 337 -9.22 -4.21 -21.62
N GLN A 338 -8.51 -5.11 -20.94
CA GLN A 338 -9.04 -6.44 -20.65
C GLN A 338 -8.46 -6.95 -19.32
N GLN A 339 -9.35 -7.28 -18.37
CA GLN A 339 -8.99 -7.81 -17.06
C GLN A 339 -7.97 -6.91 -16.32
N ALA A 340 -8.17 -5.60 -16.39
CA ALA A 340 -7.30 -4.66 -15.71
C ALA A 340 -7.45 -4.67 -14.18
N HIS A 341 -8.51 -5.33 -13.65
CA HIS A 341 -8.76 -5.44 -12.20
C HIS A 341 -8.63 -4.10 -11.48
N ASN A 342 -9.20 -3.05 -12.08
CA ASN A 342 -9.12 -1.65 -11.64
C ASN A 342 -7.74 -0.98 -11.78
N HIS A 343 -6.77 -1.58 -12.48
CA HIS A 343 -5.52 -0.90 -12.80
C HIS A 343 -5.77 0.19 -13.86
N PRO A 344 -5.64 1.47 -13.51
CA PRO A 344 -5.91 2.53 -14.48
C PRO A 344 -4.79 2.66 -15.51
N ILE A 345 -5.16 3.11 -16.71
CA ILE A 345 -4.20 3.66 -17.65
C ILE A 345 -4.36 5.17 -17.64
N TRP A 346 -3.35 5.87 -17.13
CA TRP A 346 -3.36 7.30 -16.90
C TRP A 346 -2.91 8.09 -18.13
N LEU A 347 -3.64 9.16 -18.45
CA LEU A 347 -3.12 10.22 -19.28
C LEU A 347 -2.00 10.95 -18.52
N THR A 348 -0.80 11.03 -19.11
CA THR A 348 0.37 11.66 -18.46
C THR A 348 0.33 13.17 -18.45
N ARG A 349 -0.65 13.78 -19.13
CA ARG A 349 -0.87 15.23 -19.21
C ARG A 349 -1.94 15.68 -18.22
N PRO A 350 -1.70 16.78 -17.48
CA PRO A 350 -2.72 17.35 -16.61
C PRO A 350 -3.92 17.87 -17.38
N ILE A 351 -5.11 17.65 -16.85
CA ILE A 351 -6.37 18.16 -17.37
C ILE A 351 -6.84 19.39 -16.56
N PRO A 352 -7.62 20.31 -17.16
CA PRO A 352 -8.15 21.48 -16.45
C PRO A 352 -9.06 21.09 -15.29
N ALA A 353 -9.05 21.88 -14.21
CA ALA A 353 -9.92 21.67 -13.06
C ALA A 353 -11.40 21.72 -13.44
N ASN A 354 -11.77 22.66 -14.32
CA ASN A 354 -13.08 22.70 -14.97
C ASN A 354 -12.92 22.28 -16.42
N ALA A 355 -13.51 21.15 -16.78
CA ALA A 355 -13.36 20.55 -18.11
C ALA A 355 -14.60 19.80 -18.56
N SER A 356 -14.74 19.68 -19.89
CA SER A 356 -15.56 18.68 -20.57
C SER A 356 -14.64 17.58 -21.07
N ILE A 357 -14.95 16.31 -20.76
CA ILE A 357 -14.26 15.10 -21.22
C ILE A 357 -15.28 14.29 -22.01
N GLU A 358 -15.03 14.09 -23.29
CA GLU A 358 -15.91 13.36 -24.19
C GLU A 358 -15.15 12.21 -24.84
N PHE A 359 -15.79 11.04 -25.01
CA PHE A 359 -15.22 9.88 -25.68
C PHE A 359 -16.30 8.88 -26.03
N ASP A 360 -15.97 7.98 -26.96
CA ASP A 360 -16.78 6.82 -27.29
C ASP A 360 -16.28 5.59 -26.54
N CYS A 361 -17.20 4.72 -26.12
CA CYS A 361 -16.82 3.50 -25.43
C CYS A 361 -17.82 2.35 -25.65
N TRP A 362 -17.34 1.11 -25.58
CA TRP A 362 -18.17 -0.08 -25.62
C TRP A 362 -17.54 -1.24 -24.88
N SER A 363 -18.37 -2.18 -24.42
CA SER A 363 -17.92 -3.42 -23.77
C SER A 363 -18.31 -4.60 -24.66
N GLU A 364 -17.41 -5.57 -24.85
CA GLU A 364 -17.73 -6.86 -25.47
C GLU A 364 -18.35 -7.82 -24.44
N SER A 365 -18.22 -7.52 -23.15
CA SER A 365 -18.70 -8.36 -22.07
C SER A 365 -20.17 -8.08 -21.71
N PRO A 366 -20.98 -9.12 -21.44
CA PRO A 366 -22.30 -8.94 -20.88
C PRO A 366 -22.28 -8.36 -19.45
N ASP A 367 -21.13 -8.42 -18.77
CA ASP A 367 -20.95 -7.88 -17.44
C ASP A 367 -20.74 -6.36 -17.43
N GLY A 368 -20.66 -5.71 -18.59
CA GLY A 368 -20.54 -4.26 -18.69
C GLY A 368 -19.16 -3.76 -18.29
N ASP A 369 -19.09 -3.03 -17.21
CA ASP A 369 -17.93 -2.59 -16.44
C ASP A 369 -16.96 -1.63 -17.18
N LEU A 370 -17.53 -0.68 -17.93
CA LEU A 370 -16.78 0.46 -18.44
C LEU A 370 -16.45 1.40 -17.29
N LYS A 371 -15.19 1.74 -17.10
CA LYS A 371 -14.75 2.53 -15.96
C LYS A 371 -13.76 3.62 -16.37
N VAL A 372 -13.92 4.80 -15.77
CA VAL A 372 -12.91 5.86 -15.85
C VAL A 372 -12.69 6.50 -14.49
N GLU A 373 -11.51 7.06 -14.30
CA GLU A 373 -11.17 7.93 -13.19
C GLU A 373 -10.79 9.31 -13.72
N ALA A 374 -11.36 10.38 -13.16
CA ALA A 374 -11.06 11.73 -13.58
C ALA A 374 -10.71 12.61 -12.36
N TRP A 375 -9.81 13.57 -12.57
CA TRP A 375 -9.26 14.43 -11.52
C TRP A 375 -8.59 13.60 -10.41
N GLY A 376 -7.84 12.57 -10.79
CA GLY A 376 -6.98 11.78 -9.93
C GLY A 376 -5.52 12.24 -9.97
N ASP A 377 -4.62 11.47 -9.33
CA ASP A 377 -3.21 11.81 -9.14
C ASP A 377 -2.28 11.48 -10.33
N GLY A 378 -2.79 10.76 -11.33
CA GLY A 378 -2.04 10.45 -12.55
C GLY A 378 -1.03 9.29 -12.44
N GLY A 379 -1.06 8.53 -11.37
CA GLY A 379 -0.09 7.44 -11.17
C GLY A 379 -0.54 6.33 -10.27
N SER A 380 -1.53 6.57 -9.41
CA SER A 380 -1.87 5.63 -8.35
C SER A 380 -2.83 4.54 -8.80
N TYR A 381 -2.63 3.39 -8.19
CA TYR A 381 -3.59 2.31 -8.12
C TYR A 381 -3.68 1.87 -6.65
N HIS A 382 -4.85 1.97 -6.05
CA HIS A 382 -5.03 1.65 -4.64
C HIS A 382 -6.15 0.63 -4.42
N LEU A 383 -5.83 -0.42 -3.67
CA LEU A 383 -6.83 -1.26 -3.03
C LEU A 383 -7.04 -0.79 -1.59
N GLY A 384 -8.28 -0.47 -1.21
CA GLY A 384 -8.62 -0.12 0.17
C GLY A 384 -8.53 -1.34 1.10
N PRO A 385 -8.27 -1.14 2.42
CA PRO A 385 -8.31 -2.23 3.38
C PRO A 385 -9.77 -2.65 3.69
N PRO A 386 -10.05 -3.95 3.96
CA PRO A 386 -9.20 -5.10 3.77
C PRO A 386 -9.41 -5.75 2.39
N ASN A 387 -8.45 -5.59 1.51
CA ASN A 387 -8.22 -6.40 0.30
C ASN A 387 -9.31 -6.48 -0.78
N SER A 388 -10.20 -5.52 -0.99
CA SER A 388 -11.24 -5.77 -1.98
C SER A 388 -11.93 -4.58 -2.64
N ALA A 389 -11.68 -3.35 -2.22
CA ALA A 389 -12.32 -2.22 -2.87
C ALA A 389 -11.28 -1.29 -3.50
N TYR A 390 -11.38 -1.10 -4.80
CA TYR A 390 -10.67 -0.04 -5.48
C TYR A 390 -11.01 1.32 -4.85
N VAL A 391 -9.98 2.05 -4.47
CA VAL A 391 -10.11 3.43 -3.98
C VAL A 391 -9.40 4.32 -4.98
N SER A 392 -10.18 5.06 -5.77
CA SER A 392 -9.64 6.04 -6.69
C SER A 392 -9.06 7.25 -5.96
N THR A 393 -8.16 7.95 -6.59
CA THR A 393 -7.64 9.24 -6.10
C THR A 393 -8.48 10.42 -6.58
N GLY A 394 -9.32 10.19 -7.59
CA GLY A 394 -10.22 11.13 -8.21
C GLY A 394 -11.71 10.80 -8.05
N TYR A 395 -12.50 11.25 -9.02
CA TYR A 395 -13.89 10.78 -9.20
C TYR A 395 -13.89 9.55 -10.10
N VAL A 396 -14.57 8.50 -9.67
CA VAL A 396 -14.71 7.25 -10.43
C VAL A 396 -16.11 7.15 -11.06
N PHE A 397 -16.14 6.78 -12.32
CA PHE A 397 -17.34 6.57 -13.12
C PHE A 397 -17.37 5.11 -13.56
N ILE A 398 -18.42 4.40 -13.18
CA ILE A 398 -18.60 2.97 -13.46
C ILE A 398 -19.90 2.77 -14.18
N PHE A 399 -19.87 2.20 -15.36
CA PHE A 399 -21.03 1.93 -16.20
C PHE A 399 -21.27 0.44 -16.33
N GLY A 400 -22.31 -0.04 -15.66
CA GLY A 400 -22.63 -1.46 -15.62
C GLY A 400 -21.68 -2.29 -14.77
N GLY A 401 -21.20 -1.76 -13.64
CA GLY A 401 -20.42 -2.53 -12.69
C GLY A 401 -21.23 -3.62 -11.98
N TRP A 402 -20.54 -4.45 -11.16
CA TRP A 402 -21.13 -5.55 -10.40
C TRP A 402 -21.99 -6.49 -11.29
N ARG A 403 -21.37 -7.00 -12.35
CA ARG A 403 -22.04 -7.85 -13.35
C ARG A 403 -23.22 -7.14 -14.02
N ASN A 404 -22.96 -5.92 -14.46
CA ASN A 404 -23.93 -5.09 -15.17
C ASN A 404 -25.21 -4.79 -14.42
N THR A 405 -25.12 -4.62 -13.08
CA THR A 405 -26.29 -4.35 -12.23
C THR A 405 -26.37 -2.92 -11.73
N THR A 406 -25.25 -2.22 -11.65
CA THR A 406 -25.18 -0.89 -11.03
C THR A 406 -24.21 0.01 -11.76
N SER A 407 -24.61 1.25 -12.02
CA SER A 407 -23.72 2.32 -12.49
C SER A 407 -23.51 3.35 -11.38
N VAL A 408 -22.28 3.86 -11.25
CA VAL A 408 -21.88 4.71 -10.13
C VAL A 408 -21.04 5.87 -10.59
N LEU A 409 -21.28 7.04 -10.01
CA LEU A 409 -20.36 8.18 -9.97
C LEU A 409 -20.03 8.44 -8.50
N ALA A 410 -18.77 8.27 -8.13
CA ALA A 410 -18.33 8.39 -6.74
C ALA A 410 -17.06 9.24 -6.59
N ARG A 411 -16.92 9.87 -5.43
CA ARG A 411 -15.68 10.51 -4.98
C ARG A 411 -14.83 9.47 -4.25
N HIS A 412 -13.65 9.16 -4.76
CA HIS A 412 -12.69 8.19 -4.26
C HIS A 412 -13.19 6.74 -4.26
N SER A 413 -14.12 6.39 -3.39
CA SER A 413 -14.54 5.00 -3.20
C SER A 413 -15.88 4.72 -3.87
N GLU A 414 -15.91 3.75 -4.77
CA GLU A 414 -17.14 3.24 -5.41
C GLU A 414 -18.16 2.67 -4.41
N HIS A 415 -17.72 2.30 -3.20
CA HIS A 415 -18.56 1.83 -2.09
C HIS A 415 -18.81 2.93 -1.04
N GLY A 416 -18.21 4.11 -1.20
CA GLY A 416 -18.30 5.21 -0.25
C GLY A 416 -19.69 5.83 -0.15
N ALA A 417 -19.90 6.64 0.89
CA ALA A 417 -21.16 7.37 1.08
C ALA A 417 -21.33 8.54 0.10
N ASN A 418 -20.25 9.13 -0.41
CA ASN A 418 -20.26 10.25 -1.35
C ASN A 418 -20.31 9.74 -2.80
N ARG A 419 -21.48 9.21 -3.18
CA ARG A 419 -21.73 8.68 -4.53
C ARG A 419 -23.16 8.90 -4.99
N ALA A 420 -23.34 9.00 -6.31
CA ALA A 420 -24.59 8.81 -7.00
C ALA A 420 -24.58 7.43 -7.69
N ALA A 421 -25.70 6.72 -7.66
CA ALA A 421 -25.80 5.40 -8.26
C ALA A 421 -27.18 5.17 -8.88
N ARG A 422 -27.23 4.30 -9.92
CA ARG A 422 -28.47 3.84 -10.54
C ARG A 422 -28.38 2.36 -10.92
N THR A 423 -29.52 1.69 -10.91
CA THR A 423 -29.65 0.23 -11.16
C THR A 423 -30.62 -0.10 -12.28
N ASP A 424 -31.22 0.92 -12.89
CA ASP A 424 -32.26 0.82 -13.92
C ASP A 424 -31.69 0.82 -15.35
N PHE A 425 -30.36 0.78 -15.50
CA PHE A 425 -29.69 0.76 -16.78
C PHE A 425 -28.72 -0.44 -16.88
N LYS A 426 -28.64 -1.04 -18.08
CA LYS A 426 -27.70 -2.09 -18.38
C LYS A 426 -26.91 -1.78 -19.65
N VAL A 427 -25.62 -1.96 -19.58
CA VAL A 427 -24.72 -1.88 -20.75
C VAL A 427 -25.04 -3.06 -21.66
N GLN A 428 -25.20 -2.78 -22.96
CA GLN A 428 -25.43 -3.80 -24.00
C GLN A 428 -24.09 -4.16 -24.64
N PRO A 429 -23.71 -5.46 -24.69
CA PRO A 429 -22.48 -5.87 -25.34
C PRO A 429 -22.43 -5.40 -26.80
N GLY A 430 -21.29 -4.86 -27.22
CA GLY A 430 -21.06 -4.35 -28.58
C GLY A 430 -21.78 -3.05 -28.93
N LYS A 431 -22.63 -2.51 -28.06
CA LYS A 431 -23.22 -1.20 -28.28
C LYS A 431 -22.21 -0.09 -27.94
N HIS A 432 -21.99 0.82 -28.87
CA HIS A 432 -21.21 2.02 -28.66
C HIS A 432 -22.04 3.06 -27.92
N TYR A 433 -21.42 3.69 -26.94
CA TYR A 433 -21.97 4.77 -26.12
C TYR A 433 -21.05 5.98 -26.23
N HIS A 434 -21.63 7.15 -26.32
CA HIS A 434 -20.91 8.42 -26.23
C HIS A 434 -21.04 8.97 -24.82
N TRP A 435 -19.90 9.17 -24.12
CA TRP A 435 -19.87 9.76 -22.79
C TRP A 435 -19.44 11.21 -22.85
N LYS A 436 -20.09 12.01 -22.02
CA LYS A 436 -19.66 13.36 -21.70
C LYS A 436 -19.61 13.53 -20.20
N ILE A 437 -18.42 13.78 -19.68
CA ILE A 437 -18.18 14.08 -18.27
C ILE A 437 -17.84 15.57 -18.17
N THR A 438 -18.54 16.30 -17.32
CA THR A 438 -18.26 17.71 -17.08
C THR A 438 -18.00 17.97 -15.61
N ARG A 439 -16.99 18.80 -15.32
CA ARG A 439 -16.80 19.36 -13.99
C ARG A 439 -16.80 20.87 -14.08
N GLN A 440 -17.62 21.51 -13.25
CA GLN A 440 -17.67 22.95 -13.06
C GLN A 440 -17.76 23.27 -11.59
N GLY A 441 -16.67 23.74 -11.01
CA GLY A 441 -16.55 23.97 -9.57
C GLY A 441 -16.77 22.68 -8.77
N ASN A 442 -17.79 22.65 -7.96
CA ASN A 442 -18.16 21.52 -7.10
C ASN A 442 -19.12 20.51 -7.74
N ARG A 443 -19.59 20.77 -8.95
CA ARG A 443 -20.50 19.87 -9.65
C ARG A 443 -19.75 19.02 -10.67
N VAL A 444 -19.93 17.72 -10.56
CA VAL A 444 -19.52 16.72 -11.55
C VAL A 444 -20.78 16.12 -12.17
N ALA A 445 -20.89 16.15 -13.49
CA ALA A 445 -22.01 15.58 -14.23
C ALA A 445 -21.51 14.59 -15.28
N TRP A 446 -22.32 13.60 -15.55
CA TRP A 446 -22.06 12.54 -16.51
C TRP A 446 -23.29 12.32 -17.38
N ASP A 447 -23.12 12.52 -18.66
CA ASP A 447 -24.13 12.27 -19.67
C ASP A 447 -23.72 11.09 -20.53
N VAL A 448 -24.69 10.29 -21.00
CA VAL A 448 -24.52 9.16 -21.90
C VAL A 448 -25.46 9.33 -23.07
N ASP A 449 -24.94 9.24 -24.31
CA ASP A 449 -25.68 9.43 -25.54
C ASP A 449 -26.49 10.76 -25.56
N GLY A 450 -25.89 11.83 -24.97
CA GLY A 450 -26.49 13.16 -24.89
C GLY A 450 -27.60 13.31 -23.84
N GLN A 451 -27.82 12.29 -23.01
CA GLN A 451 -28.80 12.32 -21.93
C GLN A 451 -28.11 12.34 -20.57
N SER A 452 -28.62 13.13 -19.64
CA SER A 452 -28.09 13.18 -18.27
C SER A 452 -28.23 11.82 -17.60
N PHE A 453 -27.11 11.28 -17.14
CA PHE A 453 -27.03 9.94 -16.58
C PHE A 453 -26.87 9.94 -15.05
N LEU A 454 -25.82 10.55 -14.52
CA LEU A 454 -25.58 10.77 -13.09
C LEU A 454 -24.93 12.14 -12.84
N SER A 455 -25.12 12.68 -11.65
CA SER A 455 -24.38 13.88 -11.22
C SER A 455 -24.09 13.83 -9.72
N LEU A 456 -23.01 14.49 -9.31
CA LEU A 456 -22.56 14.62 -7.94
C LEU A 456 -22.22 16.07 -7.63
N ASN A 457 -22.74 16.59 -6.51
CA ASN A 457 -22.28 17.84 -5.94
C ASN A 457 -21.33 17.53 -4.79
N ASP A 458 -20.05 17.85 -4.97
CA ASP A 458 -19.01 17.60 -3.96
C ASP A 458 -18.81 18.85 -3.10
N PRO A 459 -19.13 18.83 -1.79
CA PRO A 459 -18.93 19.99 -0.93
C PRO A 459 -17.45 20.33 -0.68
N SER A 460 -16.54 19.42 -1.04
CA SER A 460 -15.09 19.60 -0.94
C SER A 460 -14.44 19.10 -2.22
N PRO A 461 -14.53 19.88 -3.33
CA PRO A 461 -14.05 19.44 -4.63
C PRO A 461 -12.56 19.06 -4.60
N LEU A 462 -12.20 18.08 -5.42
CA LEU A 462 -10.82 17.62 -5.55
C LEU A 462 -10.02 18.64 -6.36
N ASP A 463 -9.12 19.36 -5.69
CA ASP A 463 -8.30 20.42 -6.30
C ASP A 463 -6.82 20.24 -5.97
N GLY A 464 -5.97 20.86 -6.76
CA GLY A 464 -4.52 20.83 -6.58
C GLY A 464 -3.79 19.87 -7.52
N PRO A 465 -2.46 19.78 -7.40
CA PRO A 465 -1.60 19.05 -8.35
C PRO A 465 -1.85 17.53 -8.37
N ASP A 466 -2.42 16.97 -7.30
CA ASP A 466 -2.71 15.55 -7.18
C ASP A 466 -4.13 15.19 -7.66
N HIS A 467 -4.83 16.18 -8.28
CA HIS A 467 -6.19 16.02 -8.79
C HIS A 467 -6.35 16.65 -10.17
N GLN A 468 -5.46 16.27 -11.10
CA GLN A 468 -5.40 16.86 -12.45
C GLN A 468 -5.25 15.82 -13.56
N PHE A 469 -5.52 14.54 -13.30
CA PHE A 469 -5.31 13.52 -14.31
C PHE A 469 -6.57 12.71 -14.59
N PHE A 470 -6.57 12.10 -15.77
CA PHE A 470 -7.66 11.27 -16.28
C PHE A 470 -7.13 9.86 -16.58
N ALA A 471 -7.95 8.83 -16.35
CA ALA A 471 -7.62 7.46 -16.68
C ALA A 471 -8.81 6.67 -17.18
N PHE A 472 -8.54 5.72 -18.06
CA PHE A 472 -9.44 4.62 -18.36
C PHE A 472 -9.13 3.41 -17.48
N SER A 473 -10.15 2.58 -17.21
CA SER A 473 -10.02 1.36 -16.42
C SER A 473 -11.13 0.36 -16.76
N ASP A 474 -11.02 -0.85 -16.25
CA ASP A 474 -12.06 -1.87 -16.18
C ASP A 474 -11.79 -2.79 -14.98
N PHE A 475 -12.66 -3.78 -14.73
CA PHE A 475 -12.38 -4.82 -13.75
C PHE A 475 -12.08 -6.17 -14.44
N GLU A 476 -13.10 -6.85 -14.97
CA GLU A 476 -12.95 -8.17 -15.63
C GLU A 476 -13.44 -8.20 -17.07
N ALA A 477 -13.96 -7.08 -17.57
CA ALA A 477 -14.54 -6.99 -18.90
C ALA A 477 -13.46 -6.79 -19.99
N LYS A 478 -13.81 -7.01 -21.25
CA LYS A 478 -13.07 -6.46 -22.38
C LYS A 478 -13.80 -5.21 -22.85
N VAL A 479 -13.16 -4.06 -22.71
CA VAL A 479 -13.73 -2.75 -22.98
C VAL A 479 -12.85 -1.94 -23.94
N HIS A 480 -13.48 -1.03 -24.64
CA HIS A 480 -12.82 -0.19 -25.65
C HIS A 480 -13.17 1.26 -25.43
N PHE A 481 -12.20 2.14 -25.72
CA PHE A 481 -12.34 3.59 -25.67
C PHE A 481 -11.76 4.21 -26.94
N ASP A 482 -12.41 5.25 -27.43
CA ASP A 482 -12.03 5.91 -28.65
C ASP A 482 -12.43 7.39 -28.62
N ASN A 483 -11.89 8.20 -29.55
CA ASN A 483 -12.27 9.58 -29.79
C ASN A 483 -12.25 10.48 -28.52
N LEU A 484 -11.26 10.28 -27.64
CA LEU A 484 -11.14 11.09 -26.44
C LEU A 484 -10.88 12.56 -26.79
N ARG A 485 -11.66 13.45 -26.18
CA ARG A 485 -11.50 14.89 -26.24
C ARG A 485 -11.70 15.52 -24.88
N ILE A 486 -10.73 16.30 -24.44
CA ILE A 486 -10.75 17.04 -23.18
C ILE A 486 -10.61 18.53 -23.50
N GLU A 487 -11.57 19.34 -23.06
CA GLU A 487 -11.60 20.77 -23.30
C GLU A 487 -11.83 21.53 -21.97
N PRO A 488 -11.16 22.67 -21.74
CA PRO A 488 -11.47 23.55 -20.61
C PRO A 488 -12.88 24.13 -20.74
N LEU A 489 -13.56 24.33 -19.60
CA LEU A 489 -14.87 25.00 -19.50
C LEU A 489 -14.72 26.41 -19.01
#